data_c11ac554cd0866520c9e5017792843c7
#
_entry.id   c11ac554cd0866520c9e5017792843c7
#
_cell.length_a   1.000
_cell.length_b   1.000
_cell.length_c   1.000
_cell.angle_alpha   90.00
_cell.angle_beta   90.00
_cell.angle_gamma   90.00
#
_symmetry.space_group_name_H-M   'P 1'
#
loop_
_entity.id
_entity.type
_entity.pdbx_description
1 polymer ?
#
loop_
_entity_poly.entity_id
_entity_poly.type
_entity_poly.pdbx_seq_one_letter_code
_entity_poly.pdbx_strand_id
1 'polypeptide(L)'
;MSVFLAVTPAEAASCRGYRVPLVHIAYAVGDGGRLLRSELPRGAQGGLLGLSDRCNGPLSELPMLCRAILGECHAHRFGGVLADFEGGAREDRLPFLSRLGAMLAQSGRRLY
;
A
#
# COMPACT_ATOMS: atom_id res chain seq x y z
N MET A 1 -13.78 14.97 -1.82
CA MET A 1 -13.69 13.55 -1.39
C MET A 1 -13.12 12.73 -2.53
N SER A 2 -12.08 11.96 -2.25
CA SER A 2 -11.51 11.06 -3.24
C SER A 2 -12.24 9.73 -3.22
N VAL A 3 -12.57 9.20 -4.40
CA VAL A 3 -13.22 7.90 -4.54
C VAL A 3 -12.24 6.94 -5.21
N PHE A 4 -12.04 5.79 -4.59
CA PHE A 4 -11.16 4.74 -5.09
C PHE A 4 -11.93 3.42 -5.17
N LEU A 5 -11.56 2.59 -6.12
CA LEU A 5 -12.09 1.23 -6.24
C LEU A 5 -11.03 0.24 -5.76
N ALA A 6 -11.28 -0.40 -4.62
CA ALA A 6 -10.39 -1.42 -4.07
C ALA A 6 -10.59 -2.73 -4.82
N VAL A 7 -9.50 -3.30 -5.33
CA VAL A 7 -9.56 -4.52 -6.14
C VAL A 7 -8.42 -5.47 -5.77
N THR A 8 -8.72 -6.77 -5.83
CA THR A 8 -7.70 -7.81 -5.83
C THR A 8 -7.01 -7.86 -7.19
N PRO A 9 -5.84 -8.52 -7.32
CA PRO A 9 -5.19 -8.64 -8.62
C PRO A 9 -6.08 -9.24 -9.71
N ALA A 10 -6.91 -10.23 -9.38
CA ALA A 10 -7.83 -10.84 -10.33
C ALA A 10 -8.92 -9.85 -10.78
N GLU A 11 -9.46 -9.08 -9.85
CA GLU A 11 -10.49 -8.08 -10.14
C GLU A 11 -9.94 -6.91 -10.96
N ALA A 12 -8.68 -6.51 -10.73
CA ALA A 12 -8.06 -5.41 -11.46
C ALA A 12 -8.06 -5.65 -12.97
N ALA A 13 -7.86 -6.89 -13.41
CA ALA A 13 -7.90 -7.24 -14.82
C ALA A 13 -9.27 -6.97 -15.44
N SER A 14 -10.36 -7.13 -14.67
CA SER A 14 -11.74 -6.90 -15.12
C SER A 14 -12.14 -5.42 -15.06
N CYS A 15 -11.36 -4.58 -14.39
CA CYS A 15 -11.69 -3.16 -14.18
C CYS A 15 -11.01 -2.24 -15.17
N ARG A 16 -10.48 -2.75 -16.27
CA ARG A 16 -9.85 -1.93 -17.30
C ARG A 16 -10.90 -1.00 -17.92
N GLY A 17 -10.52 0.28 -18.02
CA GLY A 17 -11.42 1.29 -18.56
C GLY A 17 -12.27 2.00 -17.52
N TYR A 18 -12.25 1.58 -16.27
CA TYR A 18 -12.90 2.32 -15.20
C TYR A 18 -12.14 3.64 -14.97
N ARG A 19 -12.91 4.73 -14.80
CA ARG A 19 -12.32 6.05 -14.55
C ARG A 19 -11.94 6.29 -13.10
N VAL A 20 -12.44 5.45 -12.19
CA VAL A 20 -12.12 5.53 -10.76
C VAL A 20 -10.74 4.93 -10.53
N PRO A 21 -9.83 5.62 -9.79
CA PRO A 21 -8.53 5.05 -9.48
C PRO A 21 -8.68 3.74 -8.71
N LEU A 22 -7.89 2.74 -9.08
CA LEU A 22 -7.91 1.43 -8.44
C LEU A 22 -7.02 1.42 -7.21
N VAL A 23 -7.45 0.68 -6.18
CA VAL A 23 -6.59 0.30 -5.05
C VAL A 23 -6.24 -1.18 -5.22
N HIS A 24 -4.97 -1.46 -5.45
CA HIS A 24 -4.50 -2.82 -5.68
C HIS A 24 -4.26 -3.52 -4.35
N ILE A 25 -5.20 -4.37 -3.92
CA ILE A 25 -5.11 -5.14 -2.69
C ILE A 25 -4.21 -6.36 -2.94
N ALA A 26 -2.91 -6.12 -2.96
CA ALA A 26 -1.92 -7.13 -3.28
C ALA A 26 -0.76 -7.14 -2.29
N TYR A 27 -0.79 -6.27 -1.29
CA TYR A 27 0.34 -6.04 -0.38
C TYR A 27 -0.08 -6.21 1.07
N ALA A 28 0.83 -6.70 1.88
CA ALA A 28 0.62 -6.83 3.32
C ALA A 28 1.95 -6.64 4.05
N VAL A 29 1.86 -6.16 5.29
CA VAL A 29 2.99 -6.15 6.21
C VAL A 29 2.99 -7.49 6.93
N GLY A 30 4.03 -8.28 6.74
CA GLY A 30 4.23 -9.54 7.42
C GLY A 30 5.05 -9.39 8.70
N ASP A 31 5.26 -10.51 9.40
CA ASP A 31 6.02 -10.52 10.64
C ASP A 31 7.43 -9.98 10.43
N GLY A 32 7.91 -9.21 11.41
CA GLY A 32 9.21 -8.56 11.35
C GLY A 32 9.27 -7.36 10.42
N GLY A 33 8.14 -6.88 9.90
CA GLY A 33 8.10 -5.72 9.01
C GLY A 33 8.46 -6.06 7.57
N ARG A 34 8.20 -7.28 7.12
CA ARG A 34 8.44 -7.69 5.74
C ARG A 34 7.27 -7.27 4.85
N LEU A 35 7.58 -6.71 3.69
CA LEU A 35 6.56 -6.44 2.69
C LEU A 35 6.24 -7.72 1.91
N LEU A 36 4.99 -8.18 2.02
CA LEU A 36 4.48 -9.31 1.26
C LEU A 36 3.71 -8.79 0.06
N ARG A 37 3.87 -9.45 -1.07
CA ARG A 37 3.21 -9.05 -2.31
C ARG A 37 2.63 -10.26 -3.02
N SER A 38 1.34 -10.15 -3.37
CA SER A 38 0.73 -11.07 -4.33
C SER A 38 1.10 -10.66 -5.75
N GLU A 39 0.93 -11.56 -6.70
CA GLU A 39 1.19 -11.26 -8.10
C GLU A 39 0.22 -10.20 -8.61
N LEU A 40 0.78 -9.14 -9.22
CA LEU A 40 -0.02 -8.09 -9.84
C LEU A 40 -0.37 -8.46 -11.29
N PRO A 41 -1.51 -7.96 -11.81
CA PRO A 41 -1.82 -8.15 -13.23
C PRO A 41 -0.71 -7.54 -14.09
N ARG A 42 -0.48 -8.14 -15.25
CA ARG A 42 0.48 -7.63 -16.21
C ARG A 42 0.12 -6.20 -16.61
N GLY A 43 1.06 -5.28 -16.52
CA GLY A 43 0.85 -3.88 -16.84
C GLY A 43 0.11 -3.07 -15.79
N ALA A 44 -0.01 -3.58 -14.56
CA ALA A 44 -0.63 -2.83 -13.47
C ALA A 44 0.16 -1.55 -13.19
N GLN A 45 -0.47 -0.41 -13.39
CA GLN A 45 0.12 0.91 -13.17
C GLN A 45 -0.93 1.90 -12.69
N GLY A 46 -0.50 2.88 -11.91
CA GLY A 46 -1.37 3.93 -11.41
C GLY A 46 -2.28 3.46 -10.29
N GLY A 47 -3.13 4.34 -9.79
CA GLY A 47 -3.97 4.06 -8.64
C GLY A 47 -3.18 4.06 -7.34
N LEU A 48 -3.60 3.24 -6.39
CA LEU A 48 -3.01 3.15 -5.06
C LEU A 48 -2.54 1.74 -4.74
N LEU A 49 -1.49 1.65 -3.93
CA LEU A 49 -1.06 0.42 -3.29
C LEU A 49 -1.96 0.18 -2.07
N GLY A 50 -2.68 -0.93 -2.05
CA GLY A 50 -3.48 -1.33 -0.88
C GLY A 50 -2.64 -2.19 0.05
N LEU A 51 -2.46 -1.73 1.28
CA LEU A 51 -1.60 -2.36 2.27
C LEU A 51 -2.42 -2.85 3.45
N SER A 52 -2.38 -4.14 3.74
CA SER A 52 -2.99 -4.72 4.94
C SER A 52 -1.91 -5.07 5.97
N ASP A 53 -2.32 -5.22 7.24
CA ASP A 53 -1.44 -5.57 8.34
C ASP A 53 -1.66 -7.04 8.73
N ARG A 54 -0.65 -7.87 8.49
CA ARG A 54 -0.63 -9.27 8.89
C ARG A 54 0.47 -9.57 9.91
N CYS A 55 1.07 -8.51 10.46
CA CYS A 55 2.14 -8.66 11.45
C CYS A 55 1.54 -8.84 12.84
N ASN A 56 1.90 -9.92 13.54
CA ASN A 56 1.35 -10.24 14.85
C ASN A 56 2.14 -9.61 16.00
N GLY A 57 3.32 -9.09 15.75
CA GLY A 57 4.18 -8.50 16.76
C GLY A 57 4.52 -7.04 16.46
N PRO A 58 5.45 -6.45 17.23
CA PRO A 58 5.94 -5.11 16.94
C PRO A 58 6.58 -5.06 15.57
N LEU A 59 6.46 -3.90 14.90
CA LEU A 59 7.16 -3.68 13.64
C LEU A 59 8.62 -3.33 13.91
N SER A 60 9.51 -4.03 13.24
CA SER A 60 10.94 -3.73 13.19
C SER A 60 11.32 -3.35 11.75
N GLU A 61 12.54 -2.89 11.57
CA GLU A 61 13.08 -2.56 10.24
C GLU A 61 12.22 -1.56 9.46
N LEU A 62 11.63 -0.58 10.16
CA LEU A 62 10.74 0.40 9.56
C LEU A 62 11.31 1.13 8.35
N PRO A 63 12.60 1.57 8.36
CA PRO A 63 13.17 2.22 7.17
C PRO A 63 13.18 1.32 5.95
N MET A 64 13.49 0.04 6.13
CA MET A 64 13.50 -0.93 5.02
C MET A 64 12.11 -1.18 4.47
N LEU A 65 11.13 -1.33 5.37
CA LEU A 65 9.74 -1.52 4.97
C LEU A 65 9.21 -0.31 4.18
N CYS A 66 9.46 0.89 4.67
CA CYS A 66 9.04 2.11 3.98
C CYS A 66 9.69 2.25 2.60
N ARG A 67 10.98 1.93 2.49
CA ARG A 67 11.69 1.96 1.21
C ARG A 67 11.14 0.92 0.24
N ALA A 68 10.82 -0.27 0.72
CA ALA A 68 10.23 -1.32 -0.12
C ALA A 68 8.87 -0.87 -0.67
N ILE A 69 8.03 -0.26 0.15
CA ILE A 69 6.74 0.28 -0.27
C ILE A 69 6.91 1.39 -1.31
N LEU A 70 7.83 2.32 -1.07
CA LEU A 70 8.13 3.40 -2.03
C LEU A 70 8.66 2.85 -3.35
N GLY A 71 9.50 1.82 -3.29
CA GLY A 71 10.01 1.15 -4.48
C GLY A 71 8.89 0.57 -5.34
N GLU A 72 7.88 -0.04 -4.71
CA GLU A 72 6.72 -0.56 -5.41
C GLU A 72 5.86 0.57 -5.99
N CYS A 73 5.66 1.64 -5.24
CA CYS A 73 4.94 2.81 -5.75
C CYS A 73 5.64 3.41 -6.97
N HIS A 74 6.96 3.47 -6.95
CA HIS A 74 7.74 3.99 -8.07
C HIS A 74 7.66 3.04 -9.28
N ALA A 75 7.85 1.75 -9.06
CA ALA A 75 7.87 0.75 -10.13
C ALA A 75 6.53 0.65 -10.87
N HIS A 76 5.42 0.79 -10.16
CA HIS A 76 4.07 0.66 -10.71
C HIS A 76 3.33 1.99 -10.82
N ARG A 77 4.00 3.10 -10.56
CA ARG A 77 3.44 4.46 -10.65
C ARG A 77 2.19 4.64 -9.79
N PHE A 78 2.17 4.04 -8.61
CA PHE A 78 1.08 4.28 -7.66
C PHE A 78 1.17 5.71 -7.13
N GLY A 79 0.02 6.38 -7.03
CA GLY A 79 -0.07 7.75 -6.51
C GLY A 79 -0.05 7.84 -5.00
N GLY A 80 -0.09 6.71 -4.31
CA GLY A 80 -0.08 6.67 -2.86
C GLY A 80 -0.38 5.28 -2.32
N VAL A 81 -0.61 5.22 -1.03
CA VAL A 81 -0.89 3.98 -0.29
C VAL A 81 -2.20 4.15 0.48
N LEU A 82 -3.08 3.16 0.39
CA LEU A 82 -4.22 3.03 1.29
C LEU A 82 -3.87 1.96 2.33
N ALA A 83 -3.73 2.37 3.57
CA ALA A 83 -3.48 1.45 4.68
C ALA A 83 -4.81 0.95 5.23
N ASP A 84 -5.13 -0.31 4.97
CA ASP A 84 -6.32 -0.98 5.46
C ASP A 84 -5.93 -1.89 6.63
N PHE A 85 -5.84 -1.31 7.82
CA PHE A 85 -5.48 -2.02 9.04
C PHE A 85 -6.76 -2.30 9.83
N GLU A 86 -7.24 -3.53 9.76
CA GLU A 86 -8.45 -3.97 10.42
C GLU A 86 -8.38 -3.73 11.93
N GLY A 87 -9.51 -3.30 12.50
CA GLY A 87 -9.57 -2.96 13.91
C GLY A 87 -8.95 -1.63 14.28
N GLY A 88 -8.57 -0.83 13.28
CA GLY A 88 -7.86 0.42 13.48
C GLY A 88 -6.36 0.21 13.67
N ALA A 89 -5.60 1.27 13.54
CA ALA A 89 -4.16 1.22 13.74
C ALA A 89 -3.83 1.06 15.23
N ARG A 90 -3.09 0.00 15.58
CA ARG A 90 -2.56 -0.15 16.93
C ARG A 90 -1.53 0.94 17.20
N GLU A 91 -1.34 1.30 18.47
CA GLU A 91 -0.39 2.36 18.84
C GLU A 91 1.02 2.09 18.33
N ASP A 92 1.45 0.83 18.31
CA ASP A 92 2.77 0.44 17.80
C ASP A 92 2.88 0.55 16.28
N ARG A 93 1.79 0.77 15.56
CA ARG A 93 1.77 1.01 14.12
C ARG A 93 1.86 2.49 13.76
N LEU A 94 1.51 3.39 14.67
CA LEU A 94 1.48 4.82 14.40
C LEU A 94 2.84 5.39 13.97
N PRO A 95 3.97 5.02 14.61
CA PRO A 95 5.28 5.49 14.14
C PRO A 95 5.59 5.06 12.70
N PHE A 96 5.20 3.85 12.32
CA PHE A 96 5.35 3.37 10.95
C PHE A 96 4.50 4.21 9.98
N LEU A 97 3.22 4.40 10.28
CA LEU A 97 2.31 5.16 9.43
C LEU A 97 2.76 6.61 9.28
N SER A 98 3.23 7.22 10.36
CA SER A 98 3.75 8.58 10.34
C SER A 98 4.98 8.70 9.45
N ARG A 99 5.93 7.77 9.56
CA ARG A 99 7.13 7.75 8.72
C ARG A 99 6.79 7.50 7.26
N LEU A 100 5.93 6.54 7.00
CA LEU A 100 5.49 6.22 5.64
C LEU A 100 4.81 7.43 4.99
N GLY A 101 3.90 8.08 5.72
CA GLY A 101 3.22 9.27 5.24
C GLY A 101 4.18 10.39 4.88
N ALA A 102 5.19 10.65 5.73
CA ALA A 102 6.20 11.66 5.47
C ALA A 102 7.04 11.33 4.23
N MET A 103 7.47 10.08 4.08
CA MET A 103 8.25 9.64 2.92
C MET A 103 7.43 9.69 1.62
N LEU A 104 6.16 9.31 1.67
CA LEU A 104 5.26 9.41 0.53
C LEU A 104 5.08 10.87 0.11
N ALA A 105 4.88 11.77 1.08
CA ALA A 105 4.72 13.19 0.80
C ALA A 105 5.94 13.77 0.09
N GLN A 106 7.14 13.38 0.50
CA GLN A 106 8.39 13.82 -0.15
C GLN A 106 8.47 13.38 -1.62
N SER A 107 7.80 12.31 -1.97
CA SER A 107 7.76 11.80 -3.36
C SER A 107 6.52 12.25 -4.13
N GLY A 108 5.73 13.18 -3.58
CA GLY A 108 4.49 13.66 -4.19
C GLY A 108 3.32 12.69 -4.08
N ARG A 109 3.39 11.76 -3.14
CA ARG A 109 2.35 10.74 -2.90
C ARG A 109 1.66 10.98 -1.58
N ARG A 110 0.56 10.27 -1.35
CA ARG A 110 -0.23 10.39 -0.12
C ARG A 110 -0.49 9.05 0.54
N LEU A 111 -0.63 9.09 1.85
CA LEU A 111 -1.12 7.98 2.66
C LEU A 111 -2.60 8.23 3.00
N TYR A 112 -3.43 7.23 2.75
CA TYR A 112 -4.86 7.28 3.04
C TYR A 112 -5.23 6.30 4.13
#